data_51dbc1e218bdfbf4fc3e562dad899fa7
#
_entry.id   51dbc1e218bdfbf4fc3e562dad899fa7
#
_cell.length_a   1.000
_cell.length_b   1.000
_cell.length_c   1.000
_cell.angle_alpha   90.00
_cell.angle_beta   90.00
_cell.angle_gamma   90.00
#
_symmetry.space_group_name_H-M   'P 1'
#
loop_
_entity.id
_entity.type
_entity.pdbx_description
1 polymer ?
#
loop_
_entity_poly.entity_id
_entity_poly.type
_entity_poly.pdbx_seq_one_letter_code
_entity_poly.pdbx_strand_id
1 'polypeptide(L)'
;MALATVLDVRSIISLTEDDISDEQIASLISYAQLLLAQDLYIYHEDEEVSYIDEEKDNEIDGSNKVYYTRFWPIADRNQDGVVDSNDVKVYKFDSEGNRTEATISSIDAARGKITLSEAPTSDYTLKITYSSYPSNITSSDLKMACIFLTAALCYAKCDPTILKHLDTLDVLRMPDPYNRFMKMYKDTLTRIKSKMAMKGEDTKTVAFEDIRSKLPRRSI
;
A
#
# COMPACT_ATOMS: atom_id res chain seq x y z
N MET A 1 9.56 -6.14 2.24
CA MET A 1 10.00 -6.26 3.67
C MET A 1 8.76 -6.61 4.49
N ALA A 2 8.79 -7.72 5.22
CA ALA A 2 7.65 -8.12 6.06
C ALA A 2 7.41 -7.07 7.16
N LEU A 3 6.18 -6.57 7.27
CA LEU A 3 5.80 -5.57 8.28
C LEU A 3 5.74 -6.19 9.69
N ALA A 4 5.43 -7.48 9.81
CA ALA A 4 5.35 -8.21 11.07
C ALA A 4 5.99 -9.59 10.93
N THR A 5 6.36 -10.19 12.06
CA THR A 5 6.86 -11.56 12.14
C THR A 5 5.84 -12.46 12.82
N VAL A 6 6.00 -13.78 12.64
CA VAL A 6 5.18 -14.78 13.35
C VAL A 6 5.25 -14.57 14.86
N LEU A 7 6.44 -14.29 15.39
CA LEU A 7 6.64 -14.04 16.82
C LEU A 7 5.85 -12.82 17.33
N ASP A 8 5.80 -11.74 16.52
CA ASP A 8 4.99 -10.56 16.86
C ASP A 8 3.52 -10.92 17.03
N VAL A 9 2.98 -11.74 16.12
CA VAL A 9 1.58 -12.19 16.16
C VAL A 9 1.35 -13.14 17.34
N ARG A 10 2.23 -14.14 17.52
CA ARG A 10 2.17 -15.08 18.65
C ARG A 10 2.16 -14.37 20.00
N SER A 11 2.85 -13.26 20.13
CA SER A 11 2.93 -12.51 21.39
C SER A 11 1.58 -11.92 21.86
N ILE A 12 0.59 -11.81 20.97
CA ILE A 12 -0.70 -11.18 21.27
C ILE A 12 -1.90 -12.12 21.15
N ILE A 13 -1.75 -13.28 20.50
CA ILE A 13 -2.82 -14.29 20.39
C ILE A 13 -2.66 -15.39 21.44
N SER A 14 -3.79 -16.01 21.82
CA SER A 14 -3.80 -17.15 22.75
C SER A 14 -3.89 -18.50 22.02
N LEU A 15 -3.79 -18.50 20.68
CA LEU A 15 -3.81 -19.71 19.87
C LEU A 15 -2.44 -20.41 19.95
N THR A 16 -2.48 -21.72 20.09
CA THR A 16 -1.28 -22.58 20.15
C THR A 16 -0.86 -23.02 18.74
N GLU A 17 0.25 -23.73 18.63
CA GLU A 17 0.69 -24.31 17.36
C GLU A 17 -0.24 -25.41 16.85
N ASP A 18 -0.93 -26.11 17.77
CA ASP A 18 -1.95 -27.11 17.44
C ASP A 18 -3.21 -26.47 16.84
N ASP A 19 -3.52 -25.21 17.21
CA ASP A 19 -4.67 -24.48 16.66
C ASP A 19 -4.35 -23.89 15.29
N ILE A 20 -3.14 -23.33 15.12
CA ILE A 20 -2.68 -22.70 13.89
C ILE A 20 -1.16 -22.75 13.79
N SER A 21 -0.61 -23.30 12.70
CA SER A 21 0.83 -23.44 12.52
C SER A 21 1.51 -22.10 12.19
N ASP A 22 2.82 -22.04 12.39
CA ASP A 22 3.62 -20.85 12.09
C ASP A 22 3.62 -20.52 10.59
N GLU A 23 3.59 -21.52 9.71
CA GLU A 23 3.48 -21.33 8.24
C GLU A 23 2.12 -20.71 7.89
N GLN A 24 1.05 -21.11 8.59
CA GLN A 24 -0.26 -20.52 8.37
C GLN A 24 -0.30 -19.07 8.84
N ILE A 25 0.31 -18.75 9.97
CA ILE A 25 0.45 -17.36 10.44
C ILE A 25 1.26 -16.53 9.45
N ALA A 26 2.39 -17.05 8.93
CA ALA A 26 3.20 -16.36 7.93
C ALA A 26 2.40 -16.04 6.65
N SER A 27 1.58 -16.99 6.19
CA SER A 27 0.67 -16.78 5.05
C SER A 27 -0.37 -15.71 5.35
N LEU A 28 -0.93 -15.68 6.56
CA LEU A 28 -1.90 -14.67 6.99
C LEU A 28 -1.25 -13.28 7.17
N ILE A 29 0.01 -13.20 7.57
CA ILE A 29 0.78 -11.94 7.59
C ILE A 29 0.86 -11.37 6.17
N SER A 30 1.23 -12.19 5.18
CA SER A 30 1.31 -11.76 3.78
C SER A 30 -0.04 -11.27 3.27
N TYR A 31 -1.12 -11.98 3.60
CA TYR A 31 -2.47 -11.56 3.24
C TYR A 31 -2.93 -10.28 3.95
N ALA A 32 -2.59 -10.13 5.24
CA ALA A 32 -2.88 -8.91 5.99
C ALA A 32 -2.12 -7.69 5.42
N GLN A 33 -0.88 -7.89 4.98
CA GLN A 33 -0.11 -6.84 4.30
C GLN A 33 -0.79 -6.39 3.01
N LEU A 34 -1.33 -7.33 2.21
CA LEU A 34 -2.09 -7.04 1.00
C LEU A 34 -3.32 -6.17 1.29
N LEU A 35 -4.11 -6.56 2.29
CA LEU A 35 -5.31 -5.81 2.68
C LEU A 35 -4.95 -4.43 3.23
N LEU A 36 -3.93 -4.35 4.08
CA LEU A 36 -3.46 -3.08 4.64
C LEU A 36 -2.97 -2.13 3.55
N ALA A 37 -2.29 -2.66 2.55
CA ALA A 37 -1.83 -1.93 1.40
C ALA A 37 -2.98 -1.30 0.63
N GLN A 38 -4.03 -2.07 0.34
CA GLN A 38 -5.23 -1.57 -0.35
C GLN A 38 -5.91 -0.42 0.42
N ASP A 39 -5.84 -0.44 1.75
CA ASP A 39 -6.42 0.58 2.61
C ASP A 39 -5.59 1.87 2.72
N LEU A 40 -4.28 1.80 2.47
CA LEU A 40 -3.33 2.87 2.78
C LEU A 40 -2.58 3.44 1.57
N TYR A 41 -2.52 2.75 0.43
CA TYR A 41 -1.81 3.26 -0.73
C TYR A 41 -2.48 4.51 -1.28
N ILE A 42 -1.65 5.52 -1.54
CA ILE A 42 -2.02 6.68 -2.32
C ILE A 42 -1.49 6.46 -3.73
N TYR A 43 -2.38 6.44 -4.71
CA TYR A 43 -2.03 6.29 -6.10
C TYR A 43 -1.81 7.66 -6.73
N HIS A 44 -0.66 7.83 -7.36
CA HIS A 44 -0.26 9.02 -8.10
C HIS A 44 -0.21 8.67 -9.58
N GLU A 45 -1.08 9.27 -10.36
CA GLU A 45 -1.13 9.07 -11.80
C GLU A 45 -0.56 10.29 -12.50
N ASP A 46 0.41 10.05 -13.40
CA ASP A 46 1.05 11.07 -14.23
C ASP A 46 1.51 12.32 -13.42
N GLU A 47 2.07 12.07 -12.23
CA GLU A 47 2.64 13.14 -11.41
C GLU A 47 3.83 13.76 -12.14
N GLU A 48 3.76 15.06 -12.38
CA GLU A 48 4.82 15.80 -13.06
C GLU A 48 6.06 15.89 -12.16
N VAL A 49 7.21 15.54 -12.74
CA VAL A 49 8.49 15.65 -12.07
C VAL A 49 8.86 17.13 -11.94
N SER A 50 9.00 17.58 -10.73
CA SER A 50 9.33 18.98 -10.41
C SER A 50 10.42 19.04 -9.36
N TYR A 51 11.05 20.20 -9.22
CA TYR A 51 12.03 20.46 -8.17
C TYR A 51 11.43 20.19 -6.78
N ILE A 52 12.15 19.47 -5.93
CA ILE A 52 11.75 19.17 -4.56
C ILE A 52 12.62 19.93 -3.57
N ASP A 53 13.93 19.74 -3.61
CA ASP A 53 14.93 20.42 -2.79
C ASP A 53 16.33 20.30 -3.44
N GLU A 54 17.35 20.92 -2.84
CA GLU A 54 18.72 20.94 -3.38
C GLU A 54 19.36 19.54 -3.48
N GLU A 55 18.92 18.56 -2.65
CA GLU A 55 19.42 17.18 -2.68
C GLU A 55 18.68 16.33 -3.72
N LYS A 56 17.50 16.78 -4.14
CA LYS A 56 16.59 16.08 -5.05
C LYS A 56 16.36 16.93 -6.28
N ASP A 57 17.44 17.07 -7.04
CA ASP A 57 17.41 17.72 -8.34
C ASP A 57 16.65 16.84 -9.33
N ASN A 58 15.57 17.40 -9.86
CA ASN A 58 14.74 16.78 -10.88
C ASN A 58 14.85 17.53 -12.23
N GLU A 59 15.93 18.25 -12.47
CA GLU A 59 16.14 19.00 -13.70
C GLU A 59 16.27 18.05 -14.91
N ILE A 60 15.59 18.38 -15.99
CA ILE A 60 15.62 17.64 -17.25
C ILE A 60 16.55 18.41 -18.21
N ASP A 61 17.84 18.09 -18.17
CA ASP A 61 18.92 18.83 -18.85
C ASP A 61 19.64 18.02 -19.94
N GLY A 62 19.20 16.80 -20.23
CA GLY A 62 19.84 15.88 -21.17
C GLY A 62 21.02 15.08 -20.59
N SER A 63 21.40 15.32 -19.34
CA SER A 63 22.47 14.60 -18.63
C SER A 63 21.98 13.89 -17.37
N ASN A 64 21.00 14.45 -16.71
CA ASN A 64 20.41 13.87 -15.50
C ASN A 64 19.60 12.60 -15.83
N LYS A 65 19.92 11.52 -15.09
CA LYS A 65 19.21 10.24 -15.16
C LYS A 65 18.44 9.92 -13.88
N VAL A 66 18.64 10.71 -12.82
CA VAL A 66 18.14 10.47 -11.49
C VAL A 66 17.00 11.41 -11.19
N TYR A 67 15.84 10.85 -10.87
CA TYR A 67 14.65 11.60 -10.55
C TYR A 67 14.06 11.12 -9.24
N TYR A 68 13.34 11.99 -8.54
CA TYR A 68 12.72 11.69 -7.26
C TYR A 68 11.22 11.92 -7.34
N THR A 69 10.46 11.00 -6.75
CA THR A 69 9.04 11.16 -6.53
C THR A 69 8.79 12.18 -5.42
N ARG A 70 7.70 12.91 -5.51
CA ARG A 70 7.28 13.87 -4.49
C ARG A 70 6.90 13.19 -3.18
N PHE A 71 6.33 11.98 -3.27
CA PHE A 71 5.90 11.20 -2.11
C PHE A 71 6.68 9.88 -2.04
N TRP A 72 7.18 9.58 -0.86
CA TRP A 72 7.94 8.36 -0.56
C TRP A 72 7.66 7.88 0.88
N PRO A 73 7.86 6.60 1.19
CA PRO A 73 8.43 5.56 0.32
C PRO A 73 7.45 5.11 -0.77
N ILE A 74 8.02 4.68 -1.93
CA ILE A 74 7.24 4.06 -3.00
C ILE A 74 6.76 2.70 -2.50
N ALA A 75 5.51 2.36 -2.81
CA ALA A 75 4.89 1.14 -2.39
C ALA A 75 5.07 0.02 -3.44
N ASP A 76 5.37 -1.17 -2.96
CA ASP A 76 5.29 -2.42 -3.69
C ASP A 76 3.79 -2.77 -3.87
N ARG A 77 3.23 -2.41 -5.01
CA ARG A 77 1.81 -2.53 -5.28
C ARG A 77 1.39 -3.96 -5.57
N ASN A 78 2.23 -4.71 -6.28
CA ASN A 78 1.98 -6.10 -6.64
C ASN A 78 2.37 -7.06 -5.51
N GLN A 79 3.11 -6.57 -4.49
CA GLN A 79 3.55 -7.28 -3.28
C GLN A 79 4.40 -8.53 -3.54
N ASP A 80 5.21 -8.48 -4.59
CA ASP A 80 6.20 -9.52 -4.87
C ASP A 80 7.47 -9.39 -4.00
N GLY A 81 7.57 -8.34 -3.19
CA GLY A 81 8.67 -8.06 -2.28
C GLY A 81 9.73 -7.12 -2.86
N VAL A 82 9.56 -6.68 -4.10
CA VAL A 82 10.49 -5.81 -4.82
C VAL A 82 9.71 -4.67 -5.46
N VAL A 83 10.15 -3.44 -5.29
CA VAL A 83 9.59 -2.31 -6.04
C VAL A 83 10.34 -2.19 -7.35
N ASP A 84 9.67 -2.47 -8.44
CA ASP A 84 10.24 -2.50 -9.78
C ASP A 84 9.40 -1.74 -10.84
N SER A 85 9.67 -1.97 -12.11
CA SER A 85 8.95 -1.35 -13.23
C SER A 85 7.48 -1.80 -13.36
N ASN A 86 7.01 -2.77 -12.58
CA ASN A 86 5.59 -3.12 -12.51
C ASN A 86 4.84 -2.19 -11.55
N ASP A 87 5.54 -1.62 -10.55
CA ASP A 87 4.98 -0.71 -9.55
C ASP A 87 5.11 0.76 -9.94
N VAL A 88 6.15 1.08 -10.73
CA VAL A 88 6.50 2.45 -11.14
C VAL A 88 6.60 2.54 -12.64
N LYS A 89 5.93 3.55 -13.21
CA LYS A 89 6.04 3.88 -14.63
C LYS A 89 6.51 5.32 -14.79
N VAL A 90 7.47 5.54 -15.68
CA VAL A 90 7.95 6.87 -16.04
C VAL A 90 7.64 7.12 -17.51
N TYR A 91 7.06 8.26 -17.79
CA TYR A 91 6.67 8.64 -19.14
C TYR A 91 7.32 9.97 -19.54
N LYS A 92 7.83 10.00 -20.77
CA LYS A 92 8.31 11.21 -21.45
C LYS A 92 7.18 11.75 -22.34
N PHE A 93 6.90 13.01 -22.20
CA PHE A 93 5.95 13.74 -23.06
C PHE A 93 6.73 14.76 -23.89
N ASP A 94 6.60 14.73 -25.21
CA ASP A 94 7.17 15.74 -26.09
C ASP A 94 6.30 17.01 -26.14
N SER A 95 6.76 18.03 -26.90
CA SER A 95 6.03 19.28 -27.07
C SER A 95 4.68 19.14 -27.78
N GLU A 96 4.44 18.03 -28.47
CA GLU A 96 3.18 17.70 -29.13
C GLU A 96 2.24 16.90 -28.20
N GLY A 97 2.71 16.49 -27.01
CA GLY A 97 1.96 15.70 -26.05
C GLY A 97 2.01 14.20 -26.30
N ASN A 98 2.87 13.72 -27.20
CA ASN A 98 3.04 12.29 -27.41
C ASN A 98 3.75 11.66 -26.20
N ARG A 99 3.22 10.51 -25.75
CA ARG A 99 3.67 9.79 -24.56
C ARG A 99 4.58 8.63 -24.97
N THR A 100 5.76 8.56 -24.37
CA THR A 100 6.71 7.43 -24.53
C THR A 100 7.15 6.94 -23.15
N GLU A 101 7.10 5.62 -22.91
CA GLU A 101 7.58 5.03 -21.65
C GLU A 101 9.11 5.08 -21.60
N ALA A 102 9.67 5.59 -20.48
CA ALA A 102 11.10 5.60 -20.23
C ALA A 102 11.53 4.32 -19.52
N THR A 103 12.66 3.76 -19.93
CA THR A 103 13.21 2.56 -19.32
C THR A 103 13.87 2.90 -17.98
N ILE A 104 13.39 2.26 -16.90
CA ILE A 104 13.93 2.40 -15.56
C ILE A 104 15.11 1.45 -15.41
N SER A 105 16.24 1.94 -14.89
CA SER A 105 17.43 1.16 -14.58
C SER A 105 17.43 0.66 -13.14
N SER A 106 17.00 1.49 -12.17
CA SER A 106 16.90 1.12 -10.77
C SER A 106 15.92 2.00 -10.00
N ILE A 107 15.39 1.47 -8.90
CA ILE A 107 14.50 2.17 -7.97
C ILE A 107 15.00 2.00 -6.55
N ASP A 108 15.17 3.11 -5.82
CA ASP A 108 15.32 3.14 -4.36
C ASP A 108 13.97 3.61 -3.78
N ALA A 109 13.12 2.64 -3.49
CA ALA A 109 11.76 2.90 -3.02
C ALA A 109 11.72 3.69 -1.71
N ALA A 110 12.68 3.46 -0.81
CA ALA A 110 12.73 4.11 0.50
C ALA A 110 12.95 5.62 0.40
N ARG A 111 13.64 6.06 -0.65
CA ARG A 111 13.95 7.47 -0.91
C ARG A 111 13.12 8.09 -2.02
N GLY A 112 12.26 7.30 -2.68
CA GLY A 112 11.53 7.73 -3.87
C GLY A 112 12.43 8.02 -5.07
N LYS A 113 13.66 7.42 -5.12
CA LYS A 113 14.64 7.68 -6.16
C LYS A 113 14.47 6.70 -7.31
N ILE A 114 14.38 7.23 -8.52
CA ILE A 114 14.26 6.47 -9.77
C ILE A 114 15.45 6.83 -10.66
N THR A 115 16.14 5.83 -11.18
CA THR A 115 17.23 6.03 -12.15
C THR A 115 16.78 5.50 -13.50
N LEU A 116 16.83 6.34 -14.52
CA LEU A 116 16.54 5.97 -15.90
C LEU A 116 17.77 5.40 -16.59
N SER A 117 17.57 4.55 -17.59
CA SER A 117 18.65 4.01 -18.43
C SER A 117 19.28 5.11 -19.28
N GLU A 118 18.48 6.06 -19.75
CA GLU A 118 18.90 7.18 -20.59
C GLU A 118 18.41 8.50 -20.00
N ALA A 119 19.22 9.55 -20.13
CA ALA A 119 18.84 10.89 -19.74
C ALA A 119 17.87 11.47 -20.78
N PRO A 120 16.67 11.93 -20.36
CA PRO A 120 15.76 12.64 -21.27
C PRO A 120 16.33 14.03 -21.60
N THR A 121 16.15 14.46 -22.84
CA THR A 121 16.53 15.82 -23.28
C THR A 121 15.57 16.86 -22.73
N SER A 122 15.98 18.13 -22.70
CA SER A 122 15.21 19.24 -22.13
C SER A 122 13.88 19.52 -22.83
N ASP A 123 13.63 18.90 -23.99
CA ASP A 123 12.40 19.06 -24.77
C ASP A 123 11.24 18.20 -24.22
N TYR A 124 11.54 17.30 -23.26
CA TYR A 124 10.55 16.43 -22.66
C TYR A 124 10.08 16.92 -21.30
N THR A 125 8.82 16.66 -21.01
CA THR A 125 8.30 16.67 -19.64
C THR A 125 8.23 15.24 -19.13
N LEU A 126 8.69 15.01 -17.91
CA LEU A 126 8.59 13.69 -17.26
C LEU A 126 7.39 13.63 -16.34
N LYS A 127 6.67 12.51 -16.42
CA LYS A 127 5.60 12.19 -15.48
C LYS A 127 5.78 10.79 -14.93
N ILE A 128 5.52 10.62 -13.66
CA ILE A 128 5.68 9.35 -12.95
C ILE A 128 4.33 8.88 -12.45
N THR A 129 4.03 7.61 -12.70
CA THR A 129 2.86 6.91 -12.15
C THR A 129 3.36 5.86 -11.16
N TYR A 130 2.91 5.95 -9.90
CA TYR A 130 3.36 5.08 -8.83
C TYR A 130 2.35 5.07 -7.68
N SER A 131 2.55 4.21 -6.70
CA SER A 131 1.86 4.28 -5.42
C SER A 131 2.85 4.60 -4.31
N SER A 132 2.43 5.37 -3.32
CA SER A 132 3.27 5.66 -2.15
C SER A 132 2.54 5.30 -0.86
N TYR A 133 3.33 5.03 0.19
CA TYR A 133 2.80 5.08 1.54
C TYR A 133 2.70 6.55 1.99
N PRO A 134 1.74 6.87 2.85
CA PRO A 134 1.67 8.20 3.44
C PRO A 134 2.94 8.51 4.24
N SER A 135 3.58 9.63 3.96
CA SER A 135 4.88 10.03 4.53
C SER A 135 4.89 10.20 6.06
N ASN A 136 3.70 10.28 6.67
CA ASN A 136 3.52 10.47 8.12
C ASN A 136 3.31 9.20 8.91
N ILE A 137 3.29 8.04 8.22
CA ILE A 137 3.09 6.77 8.89
C ILE A 137 4.44 6.26 9.35
N THR A 138 4.55 5.98 10.63
CA THR A 138 5.72 5.30 11.16
C THR A 138 5.66 3.81 10.81
N SER A 139 6.83 3.18 10.64
CA SER A 139 6.92 1.72 10.48
C SER A 139 6.24 0.98 11.64
N SER A 140 6.21 1.58 12.83
CA SER A 140 5.50 1.06 14.00
C SER A 140 3.98 1.06 13.82
N ASP A 141 3.38 2.11 13.24
CA ASP A 141 1.94 2.16 12.99
C ASP A 141 1.53 1.07 11.98
N LEU A 142 2.30 0.91 10.90
CA LEU A 142 2.07 -0.14 9.90
C LEU A 142 2.23 -1.54 10.50
N LYS A 143 3.28 -1.74 11.29
CA LYS A 143 3.54 -3.00 11.99
C LYS A 143 2.36 -3.37 12.90
N MET A 144 1.87 -2.44 13.72
CA MET A 144 0.76 -2.70 14.63
C MET A 144 -0.54 -3.00 13.90
N ALA A 145 -0.84 -2.26 12.82
CA ALA A 145 -2.01 -2.54 11.98
C ALA A 145 -1.94 -3.95 11.38
N CYS A 146 -0.78 -4.35 10.83
CA CYS A 146 -0.55 -5.67 10.29
C CYS A 146 -0.73 -6.77 11.34
N ILE A 147 -0.15 -6.59 12.55
CA ILE A 147 -0.26 -7.55 13.64
C ILE A 147 -1.73 -7.75 14.07
N PHE A 148 -2.49 -6.68 14.26
CA PHE A 148 -3.89 -6.76 14.69
C PHE A 148 -4.77 -7.42 13.62
N LEU A 149 -4.58 -7.06 12.35
CA LEU A 149 -5.33 -7.68 11.26
C LEU A 149 -4.98 -9.18 11.15
N THR A 150 -3.69 -9.54 11.22
CA THR A 150 -3.27 -10.96 11.22
C THR A 150 -3.86 -11.72 12.38
N ALA A 151 -3.83 -11.17 13.60
CA ALA A 151 -4.43 -11.80 14.77
C ALA A 151 -5.94 -12.06 14.58
N ALA A 152 -6.69 -11.10 14.05
CA ALA A 152 -8.09 -11.30 13.72
C ALA A 152 -8.28 -12.44 12.70
N LEU A 153 -7.46 -12.47 11.64
CA LEU A 153 -7.51 -13.52 10.62
C LEU A 153 -7.17 -14.91 11.19
N CYS A 154 -6.24 -15.00 12.16
CA CYS A 154 -5.95 -16.25 12.85
C CYS A 154 -7.20 -16.80 13.56
N TYR A 155 -7.89 -15.97 14.32
CA TYR A 155 -9.14 -16.39 14.98
C TYR A 155 -10.25 -16.71 13.98
N ALA A 156 -10.39 -15.96 12.90
CA ALA A 156 -11.34 -16.26 11.83
C ALA A 156 -11.08 -17.61 11.17
N LYS A 157 -9.81 -17.99 11.01
CA LYS A 157 -9.41 -19.27 10.43
C LYS A 157 -9.69 -20.45 11.36
N CYS A 158 -9.47 -20.29 12.67
CA CYS A 158 -9.71 -21.33 13.66
C CYS A 158 -11.21 -21.58 13.93
N ASP A 159 -12.07 -20.59 13.67
CA ASP A 159 -13.51 -20.73 13.80
C ASP A 159 -14.21 -20.62 12.45
N PRO A 160 -14.56 -21.75 11.80
CA PRO A 160 -15.19 -21.74 10.48
C PRO A 160 -16.58 -21.08 10.47
N THR A 161 -17.19 -20.85 11.63
CA THR A 161 -18.47 -20.14 11.71
C THR A 161 -18.29 -18.65 11.41
N ILE A 162 -17.14 -18.08 11.73
CA ILE A 162 -16.81 -16.69 11.43
C ILE A 162 -16.76 -16.44 9.92
N LEU A 163 -16.12 -17.34 9.15
CA LEU A 163 -15.99 -17.22 7.70
C LEU A 163 -17.33 -17.25 6.97
N LYS A 164 -18.34 -17.97 7.52
CA LYS A 164 -19.69 -18.01 6.95
C LYS A 164 -20.48 -16.73 7.20
N HIS A 165 -20.10 -15.95 8.19
CA HIS A 165 -20.80 -14.72 8.58
C HIS A 165 -20.15 -13.44 8.05
N LEU A 166 -18.99 -13.53 7.36
CA LEU A 166 -18.38 -12.37 6.69
C LEU A 166 -19.25 -11.81 5.56
N ASP A 167 -20.12 -12.65 4.96
CA ASP A 167 -21.09 -12.24 3.93
C ASP A 167 -22.38 -11.65 4.51
N THR A 168 -22.63 -11.85 5.78
CA THR A 168 -23.80 -11.28 6.47
C THR A 168 -23.30 -10.31 7.53
N LEU A 169 -23.77 -9.07 7.47
CA LEU A 169 -23.43 -7.94 8.35
C LEU A 169 -23.70 -8.17 9.88
N ASP A 170 -23.83 -9.41 10.32
CA ASP A 170 -24.07 -9.77 11.71
C ASP A 170 -22.75 -9.80 12.54
N VAL A 171 -22.08 -8.64 12.58
CA VAL A 171 -20.87 -8.37 13.39
C VAL A 171 -21.11 -8.64 14.90
N LEU A 172 -22.36 -8.74 15.32
CA LEU A 172 -22.73 -8.89 16.74
C LEU A 172 -22.57 -10.32 17.30
N ARG A 173 -22.29 -11.32 16.46
CA ARG A 173 -22.16 -12.73 16.88
C ARG A 173 -20.76 -13.33 16.74
N MET A 174 -19.77 -12.52 16.37
CA MET A 174 -18.40 -13.02 16.25
C MET A 174 -17.74 -13.22 17.61
N PRO A 175 -16.87 -14.25 17.76
CA PRO A 175 -16.12 -14.47 18.98
C PRO A 175 -15.39 -13.20 19.42
N ASP A 176 -15.38 -12.96 20.73
CA ASP A 176 -14.82 -11.76 21.36
C ASP A 176 -13.38 -11.42 20.89
N PRO A 177 -12.45 -12.40 20.75
CA PRO A 177 -11.10 -12.11 20.29
C PRO A 177 -11.03 -11.55 18.86
N TYR A 178 -11.81 -12.06 17.90
CA TYR A 178 -11.87 -11.55 16.54
C TYR A 178 -12.33 -10.10 16.53
N ASN A 179 -13.45 -9.80 17.15
CA ASN A 179 -14.00 -8.45 17.21
C ASN A 179 -13.04 -7.48 17.90
N ARG A 180 -12.37 -7.92 18.95
CA ARG A 180 -11.37 -7.12 19.65
C ARG A 180 -10.23 -6.72 18.73
N PHE A 181 -9.63 -7.66 18.01
CA PHE A 181 -8.52 -7.37 17.11
C PHE A 181 -8.95 -6.56 15.87
N MET A 182 -10.13 -6.84 15.30
CA MET A 182 -10.70 -6.03 14.23
C MET A 182 -10.97 -4.59 14.66
N LYS A 183 -11.42 -4.38 15.89
CA LYS A 183 -11.56 -3.03 16.45
C LYS A 183 -10.21 -2.34 16.57
N MET A 184 -9.20 -3.00 17.15
CA MET A 184 -7.84 -2.45 17.29
C MET A 184 -7.24 -2.10 15.92
N TYR A 185 -7.46 -2.94 14.90
CA TYR A 185 -7.07 -2.66 13.51
C TYR A 185 -7.74 -1.40 12.98
N LYS A 186 -9.08 -1.31 13.07
CA LYS A 186 -9.85 -0.16 12.60
C LYS A 186 -9.47 1.14 13.31
N ASP A 187 -9.27 1.09 14.62
CA ASP A 187 -8.83 2.24 15.42
C ASP A 187 -7.43 2.70 14.99
N THR A 188 -6.53 1.75 14.68
CA THR A 188 -5.19 2.04 14.17
C THR A 188 -5.24 2.65 12.78
N LEU A 189 -6.06 2.11 11.86
CA LEU A 189 -6.28 2.70 10.53
C LEU A 189 -6.85 4.12 10.62
N THR A 190 -7.83 4.34 11.48
CA THR A 190 -8.42 5.66 11.67
C THR A 190 -7.37 6.67 12.15
N ARG A 191 -6.49 6.25 13.08
CA ARG A 191 -5.37 7.08 13.54
C ARG A 191 -4.37 7.37 12.41
N ILE A 192 -4.05 6.38 11.58
CA ILE A 192 -3.19 6.54 10.42
C ILE A 192 -3.82 7.54 9.43
N LYS A 193 -5.08 7.32 9.04
CA LYS A 193 -5.82 8.19 8.10
C LYS A 193 -5.99 9.62 8.63
N SER A 194 -6.18 9.81 9.93
CA SER A 194 -6.24 11.16 10.52
C SER A 194 -4.90 11.91 10.48
N LYS A 195 -3.77 11.20 10.63
CA LYS A 195 -2.44 11.79 10.43
C LYS A 195 -2.22 12.24 8.98
N MET A 196 -2.77 11.50 8.00
CA MET A 196 -2.73 11.86 6.58
C MET A 196 -3.52 13.12 6.30
N ALA A 197 -4.76 13.20 6.79
CA ALA A 197 -5.65 14.36 6.58
C ALA A 197 -5.09 15.67 7.18
N MET A 198 -4.34 15.60 8.26
CA MET A 198 -3.73 16.78 8.90
C MET A 198 -2.65 17.46 8.03
N LYS A 199 -2.11 16.79 7.01
CA LYS A 199 -1.10 17.37 6.11
C LYS A 199 -1.65 17.93 4.81
N GLY A 200 -2.98 17.94 4.60
CA GLY A 200 -3.58 18.45 3.37
C GLY A 200 -3.27 17.60 2.12
N GLU A 201 -2.85 16.35 2.32
CA GLU A 201 -2.82 15.37 1.25
C GLU A 201 -4.28 15.02 0.95
N ASP A 202 -4.83 15.61 -0.13
CA ASP A 202 -6.15 15.26 -0.65
C ASP A 202 -6.15 13.76 -1.00
N THR A 203 -6.48 12.94 -0.04
CA THR A 203 -6.84 11.57 -0.29
C THR A 203 -8.15 11.61 -1.08
N LYS A 204 -8.08 11.53 -2.40
CA LYS A 204 -9.20 11.05 -3.20
C LYS A 204 -9.45 9.62 -2.74
N THR A 205 -10.16 9.49 -1.64
CA THR A 205 -10.76 8.23 -1.23
C THR A 205 -11.68 7.85 -2.38
N VAL A 206 -11.27 6.89 -3.19
CA VAL A 206 -12.19 6.19 -4.08
C VAL A 206 -13.18 5.55 -3.12
N ALA A 207 -14.34 6.18 -2.99
CA ALA A 207 -15.36 5.73 -2.08
C ALA A 207 -15.76 4.32 -2.50
N PHE A 208 -15.72 3.38 -1.58
CA PHE A 208 -16.12 1.98 -1.75
C PHE A 208 -17.58 1.82 -2.21
N GLU A 209 -18.35 2.90 -2.23
CA GLU A 209 -19.73 2.96 -2.73
C GLU A 209 -19.85 2.74 -4.24
N ASP A 210 -18.80 3.04 -5.01
CA ASP A 210 -18.88 2.97 -6.49
C ASP A 210 -18.70 1.55 -7.03
N ILE A 211 -18.17 0.63 -6.25
CA ILE A 211 -18.00 -0.78 -6.68
C ILE A 211 -19.33 -1.56 -6.52
N ARG A 212 -20.15 -1.23 -5.53
CA ARG A 212 -21.46 -1.90 -5.33
C ARG A 212 -22.48 -1.57 -6.40
N SER A 213 -22.38 -0.42 -7.06
CA SER A 213 -23.32 -0.01 -8.11
C SER A 213 -23.04 -0.69 -9.45
N LYS A 214 -21.86 -1.30 -9.64
CA LYS A 214 -21.44 -1.92 -10.90
C LYS A 214 -21.55 -3.44 -10.93
N LEU A 215 -22.01 -4.07 -9.86
CA LEU A 215 -22.27 -5.51 -9.88
C LEU A 215 -23.63 -5.77 -10.56
N PRO A 216 -23.69 -6.62 -11.59
CA PRO A 216 -24.95 -6.95 -12.24
C PRO A 216 -25.88 -7.63 -11.23
N ARG A 217 -27.05 -7.02 -11.02
CA ARG A 217 -28.13 -7.65 -10.24
C ARG A 217 -28.52 -8.94 -10.96
N ARG A 218 -28.20 -10.09 -10.36
CA ARG A 218 -28.77 -11.35 -10.80
C ARG A 218 -30.28 -11.26 -10.54
N SER A 219 -31.06 -11.23 -11.62
CA SER A 219 -32.48 -11.50 -11.57
C SER A 219 -32.69 -12.95 -11.16
N ILE A 220 -33.45 -13.16 -10.11
CA ILE A 220 -34.02 -14.46 -9.68
C ILE A 220 -35.15 -14.82 -10.65
#